data_a12e9353f6e935c7fb6fccd5524b86b8
#
_entry.id   a12e9353f6e935c7fb6fccd5524b86b8
#
_cell.length_a   1.000
_cell.length_b   1.000
_cell.length_c   1.000
_cell.angle_alpha   90.00
_cell.angle_beta   90.00
_cell.angle_gamma   90.00
#
_symmetry.space_group_name_H-M   'P 1'
#
loop_
_entity.id
_entity.type
_entity.pdbx_description
1 polymer ?
#
loop_
_entity_poly.entity_id
_entity_poly.type
_entity_poly.pdbx_seq_one_letter_code
_entity_poly.pdbx_strand_id
1 'polypeptide(L)'
;MKFTELTVKEFENFVQNPSLESHYFQVKENIATRESDGFQVVLLGVKDDDNRVIAASLFSKIPTMGSYVYYSNRGPVMDYSDLGLVDFYLKELDKYLHQHQCLYVKLDPYWLYQVYDKDINPLTEKNDALVNLFKSHGYDHHGFTTQYDSSSQVRWMGVLDLEGKTPTSLRKEFDSQRKRNINKADRKSTRLNS
;
A
#
# COMPACT_ATOMS: atom_id res chain seq x y z
N MET A 1 8.44 20.22 -9.73
CA MET A 1 7.47 19.11 -9.53
C MET A 1 6.06 19.53 -9.97
N LYS A 2 5.26 18.62 -10.55
CA LYS A 2 3.88 18.84 -11.01
C LYS A 2 2.98 17.69 -10.59
N PHE A 3 1.90 17.97 -9.88
CA PHE A 3 0.84 17.00 -9.56
C PHE A 3 -0.14 16.88 -10.73
N THR A 4 -0.54 15.66 -11.11
CA THR A 4 -1.37 15.43 -12.31
C THR A 4 -2.09 14.08 -12.26
N GLU A 5 -3.13 13.92 -13.06
CA GLU A 5 -3.63 12.60 -13.41
C GLU A 5 -2.62 11.87 -14.29
N LEU A 6 -2.48 10.57 -14.07
CA LEU A 6 -1.59 9.69 -14.80
C LEU A 6 -2.36 8.81 -15.77
N THR A 7 -1.75 8.51 -16.90
CA THR A 7 -2.21 7.40 -17.75
C THR A 7 -1.92 6.05 -17.07
N VAL A 8 -2.67 5.02 -17.45
CA VAL A 8 -2.44 3.64 -16.95
C VAL A 8 -1.00 3.19 -17.21
N LYS A 9 -0.43 3.55 -18.36
CA LYS A 9 0.95 3.18 -18.72
C LYS A 9 1.99 3.88 -17.84
N GLU A 10 1.80 5.15 -17.52
CA GLU A 10 2.70 5.90 -16.62
C GLU A 10 2.65 5.34 -15.21
N PHE A 11 1.44 5.06 -14.71
CA PHE A 11 1.24 4.43 -13.41
C PHE A 11 1.92 3.06 -13.34
N GLU A 12 1.64 2.17 -14.31
CA GLU A 12 2.23 0.83 -14.39
C GLU A 12 3.75 0.87 -14.39
N ASN A 13 4.34 1.68 -15.27
CA ASN A 13 5.81 1.80 -15.39
C ASN A 13 6.44 2.24 -14.07
N PHE A 14 5.78 3.10 -13.32
CA PHE A 14 6.30 3.61 -12.05
C PHE A 14 6.18 2.57 -10.93
N VAL A 15 5.01 1.97 -10.72
CA VAL A 15 4.77 1.04 -9.59
C VAL A 15 5.46 -0.31 -9.75
N GLN A 16 5.91 -0.65 -10.96
CA GLN A 16 6.73 -1.84 -11.24
C GLN A 16 8.22 -1.63 -10.93
N ASN A 17 8.63 -0.42 -10.53
CA ASN A 17 10.03 -0.15 -10.18
C ASN A 17 10.41 -0.96 -8.92
N PRO A 18 11.38 -1.90 -9.02
CA PRO A 18 11.76 -2.75 -7.90
C PRO A 18 12.44 -2.00 -6.74
N SER A 19 12.87 -0.76 -6.97
CA SER A 19 13.47 0.09 -5.93
C SER A 19 12.43 0.74 -5.02
N LEU A 20 11.13 0.61 -5.34
CA LEU A 20 10.04 1.17 -4.56
C LEU A 20 9.25 0.06 -3.88
N GLU A 21 8.94 0.24 -2.61
CA GLU A 21 8.00 -0.63 -1.91
C GLU A 21 6.58 -0.36 -2.44
N SER A 22 6.09 -1.27 -3.27
CA SER A 22 4.73 -1.24 -3.81
C SER A 22 3.94 -2.46 -3.33
N HIS A 23 2.64 -2.31 -3.26
CA HIS A 23 1.72 -3.36 -2.83
C HIS A 23 0.79 -3.76 -3.98
N TYR A 24 0.33 -5.03 -4.04
CA TYR A 24 -0.56 -5.51 -5.11
C TYR A 24 -1.89 -4.73 -5.23
N PHE A 25 -2.27 -3.93 -4.25
CA PHE A 25 -3.38 -2.99 -4.39
C PHE A 25 -3.04 -1.76 -5.25
N GLN A 26 -1.77 -1.48 -5.47
CA GLN A 26 -1.27 -0.38 -6.29
C GLN A 26 -0.66 -0.91 -7.60
N VAL A 27 -1.35 -1.84 -8.28
CA VAL A 27 -0.96 -2.36 -9.60
C VAL A 27 -2.08 -2.15 -10.61
N LYS A 28 -1.74 -2.15 -11.91
CA LYS A 28 -2.73 -1.90 -12.98
C LYS A 28 -3.85 -2.93 -13.02
N GLU A 29 -3.57 -4.18 -12.67
CA GLU A 29 -4.56 -5.27 -12.66
C GLU A 29 -5.69 -4.98 -11.68
N ASN A 30 -5.43 -4.19 -10.65
CA ASN A 30 -6.43 -3.80 -9.68
C ASN A 30 -7.41 -2.74 -10.21
N ILE A 31 -7.08 -2.04 -11.31
CA ILE A 31 -7.99 -1.10 -11.98
C ILE A 31 -9.27 -1.83 -12.41
N ALA A 32 -9.12 -2.88 -13.22
CA ALA A 32 -10.25 -3.66 -13.71
C ALA A 32 -11.06 -4.30 -12.56
N THR A 33 -10.38 -4.76 -11.49
CA THR A 33 -11.05 -5.29 -10.31
C THR A 33 -11.92 -4.22 -9.63
N ARG A 34 -11.39 -3.01 -9.42
CA ARG A 34 -12.16 -1.91 -8.81
C ARG A 34 -13.32 -1.46 -9.67
N GLU A 35 -13.13 -1.39 -10.99
CA GLU A 35 -14.20 -1.05 -11.92
C GLU A 35 -15.30 -2.12 -11.94
N SER A 36 -14.95 -3.41 -11.84
CA SER A 36 -15.93 -4.50 -11.72
C SER A 36 -16.70 -4.47 -10.40
N ASP A 37 -16.09 -3.94 -9.33
CA ASP A 37 -16.74 -3.69 -8.04
C ASP A 37 -17.66 -2.45 -8.08
N GLY A 38 -17.75 -1.75 -9.22
CA GLY A 38 -18.59 -0.57 -9.41
C GLY A 38 -17.97 0.76 -8.99
N PHE A 39 -16.64 0.79 -8.71
CA PHE A 39 -15.93 2.01 -8.37
C PHE A 39 -15.35 2.69 -9.60
N GLN A 40 -15.31 4.01 -9.58
CA GLN A 40 -14.48 4.77 -10.51
C GLN A 40 -13.02 4.74 -10.03
N VAL A 41 -12.09 4.57 -10.97
CA VAL A 41 -10.65 4.60 -10.66
C VAL A 41 -10.05 5.92 -11.12
N VAL A 42 -9.24 6.53 -10.25
CA VAL A 42 -8.45 7.73 -10.55
C VAL A 42 -6.99 7.44 -10.25
N LEU A 43 -6.13 7.71 -11.21
CA LEU A 43 -4.69 7.56 -11.07
C LEU A 43 -4.07 8.95 -10.92
N LEU A 44 -3.52 9.24 -9.74
CA LEU A 44 -2.89 10.53 -9.43
C LEU A 44 -1.40 10.35 -9.18
N GLY A 45 -0.60 11.34 -9.52
CA GLY A 45 0.82 11.27 -9.26
C GLY A 45 1.55 12.61 -9.34
N VAL A 46 2.82 12.57 -9.03
CA VAL A 46 3.74 13.70 -9.15
C VAL A 46 4.78 13.37 -10.21
N LYS A 47 5.04 14.33 -11.08
CA LYS A 47 6.14 14.31 -12.05
C LYS A 47 7.21 15.32 -11.66
N ASP A 48 8.46 14.95 -11.87
CA ASP A 48 9.60 15.86 -11.75
C ASP A 48 9.71 16.84 -12.92
N ASP A 49 10.75 17.65 -12.92
CA ASP A 49 10.97 18.65 -13.95
C ASP A 49 11.38 18.04 -15.31
N ASP A 50 11.84 16.77 -15.31
CA ASP A 50 12.10 15.95 -16.50
C ASP A 50 10.86 15.17 -16.97
N ASN A 51 9.68 15.45 -16.39
CA ASN A 51 8.41 14.78 -16.67
C ASN A 51 8.38 13.27 -16.31
N ARG A 52 9.28 12.81 -15.44
CA ARG A 52 9.30 11.45 -14.91
C ARG A 52 8.37 11.34 -13.69
N VAL A 53 7.60 10.27 -13.60
CA VAL A 53 6.76 9.99 -12.43
C VAL A 53 7.66 9.67 -11.23
N ILE A 54 7.44 10.36 -10.10
CA ILE A 54 8.18 10.19 -8.83
C ILE A 54 7.25 9.83 -7.66
N ALA A 55 5.93 9.95 -7.84
CA ALA A 55 4.92 9.44 -6.92
C ALA A 55 3.67 9.05 -7.70
N ALA A 56 2.98 7.99 -7.28
CA ALA A 56 1.74 7.56 -7.93
C ALA A 56 0.77 6.93 -6.94
N SER A 57 -0.53 7.07 -7.20
CA SER A 57 -1.61 6.45 -6.43
C SER A 57 -2.74 5.99 -7.32
N LEU A 58 -3.25 4.81 -7.03
CA LEU A 58 -4.54 4.35 -7.49
C LEU A 58 -5.59 4.67 -6.42
N PHE A 59 -6.58 5.46 -6.78
CA PHE A 59 -7.73 5.74 -5.94
C PHE A 59 -8.98 5.03 -6.45
N SER A 60 -9.72 4.41 -5.53
CA SER A 60 -11.14 4.12 -5.72
C SER A 60 -11.94 5.37 -5.37
N LYS A 61 -12.68 5.90 -6.34
CA LYS A 61 -13.60 7.02 -6.16
C LYS A 61 -15.01 6.48 -5.99
N ILE A 62 -15.58 6.64 -4.82
CA ILE A 62 -16.80 6.00 -4.36
C ILE A 62 -17.89 7.06 -4.22
N PRO A 63 -18.99 7.00 -5.01
CA PRO A 63 -20.07 7.97 -4.91
C PRO A 63 -20.80 7.84 -3.56
N THR A 64 -21.09 8.98 -2.93
CA THR A 64 -21.81 9.04 -1.66
C THR A 64 -22.54 10.39 -1.49
N MET A 65 -23.84 10.40 -1.28
CA MET A 65 -24.64 11.58 -0.94
C MET A 65 -24.36 12.85 -1.80
N GLY A 66 -24.18 12.69 -3.11
CA GLY A 66 -23.88 13.82 -4.02
C GLY A 66 -22.41 14.26 -4.02
N SER A 67 -21.55 13.57 -3.32
CA SER A 67 -20.10 13.78 -3.23
C SER A 67 -19.36 12.46 -3.47
N TYR A 68 -18.07 12.42 -3.19
CA TYR A 68 -17.25 11.23 -3.36
C TYR A 68 -16.36 10.98 -2.13
N VAL A 69 -16.14 9.70 -1.84
CA VAL A 69 -15.06 9.25 -0.96
C VAL A 69 -13.93 8.75 -1.84
N TYR A 70 -12.70 9.16 -1.52
CA TYR A 70 -11.51 8.68 -2.20
C TYR A 70 -10.72 7.76 -1.27
N TYR A 71 -10.40 6.56 -1.75
CA TYR A 71 -9.58 5.61 -0.99
C TYR A 71 -8.40 5.11 -1.81
N SER A 72 -7.19 5.39 -1.33
CA SER A 72 -5.95 4.80 -1.87
C SER A 72 -5.47 3.69 -0.96
N ASN A 73 -5.86 2.46 -1.31
CA ASN A 73 -5.50 1.27 -0.55
C ASN A 73 -4.02 0.94 -0.77
N ARG A 74 -3.22 0.94 0.31
CA ARG A 74 -1.76 0.77 0.28
C ARG A 74 -1.02 1.80 -0.58
N GLY A 75 -1.63 2.91 -0.85
CA GLY A 75 -1.04 4.06 -1.54
C GLY A 75 -1.04 5.33 -0.69
N PRO A 76 -0.34 6.36 -1.17
CA PRO A 76 0.44 6.45 -2.41
C PRO A 76 1.71 5.60 -2.42
N VAL A 77 2.26 5.33 -3.62
CA VAL A 77 3.59 4.74 -3.84
C VAL A 77 4.55 5.87 -4.12
N MET A 78 5.58 6.03 -3.30
CA MET A 78 6.61 7.06 -3.43
C MET A 78 7.80 6.74 -2.51
N ASP A 79 8.88 7.48 -2.64
CA ASP A 79 9.95 7.46 -1.65
C ASP A 79 9.53 8.24 -0.41
N TYR A 80 9.18 7.54 0.65
CA TYR A 80 8.79 8.14 1.93
C TYR A 80 9.95 8.71 2.75
N SER A 81 11.19 8.51 2.35
CA SER A 81 12.35 9.19 2.94
C SER A 81 12.49 10.64 2.47
N ASP A 82 11.91 10.97 1.30
CA ASP A 82 11.80 12.34 0.79
C ASP A 82 10.55 13.05 1.36
N LEU A 83 10.69 13.60 2.56
CA LEU A 83 9.60 14.34 3.22
C LEU A 83 9.13 15.56 2.41
N GLY A 84 9.98 16.14 1.57
CA GLY A 84 9.60 17.22 0.67
C GLY A 84 8.66 16.77 -0.44
N LEU A 85 8.88 15.58 -1.00
CA LEU A 85 7.96 14.95 -1.96
C LEU A 85 6.63 14.62 -1.30
N VAL A 86 6.66 14.05 -0.09
CA VAL A 86 5.43 13.71 0.67
C VAL A 86 4.62 14.97 0.96
N ASP A 87 5.24 16.03 1.47
CA ASP A 87 4.60 17.32 1.73
C ASP A 87 3.95 17.91 0.48
N PHE A 88 4.70 17.94 -0.62
CA PHE A 88 4.19 18.43 -1.90
C PHE A 88 2.99 17.59 -2.38
N TYR A 89 3.10 16.26 -2.31
CA TYR A 89 2.03 15.35 -2.72
C TYR A 89 0.74 15.61 -1.92
N LEU A 90 0.82 15.67 -0.59
CA LEU A 90 -0.34 15.85 0.28
C LEU A 90 -1.01 17.21 0.04
N LYS A 91 -0.22 18.27 -0.11
CA LYS A 91 -0.72 19.62 -0.40
C LYS A 91 -1.46 19.70 -1.74
N GLU A 92 -0.91 19.11 -2.78
CA GLU A 92 -1.54 19.14 -4.11
C GLU A 92 -2.73 18.15 -4.20
N LEU A 93 -2.66 17.02 -3.51
CA LEU A 93 -3.79 16.10 -3.37
C LEU A 93 -5.00 16.81 -2.73
N ASP A 94 -4.78 17.56 -1.65
CA ASP A 94 -5.84 18.33 -0.98
C ASP A 94 -6.53 19.28 -1.95
N LYS A 95 -5.76 20.05 -2.74
CA LYS A 95 -6.32 20.95 -3.77
C LYS A 95 -7.14 20.19 -4.83
N TYR A 96 -6.60 19.06 -5.31
CA TYR A 96 -7.31 18.23 -6.28
C TYR A 96 -8.64 17.73 -5.73
N LEU A 97 -8.64 17.20 -4.51
CA LEU A 97 -9.81 16.62 -3.86
C LEU A 97 -10.91 17.68 -3.62
N HIS A 98 -10.54 18.89 -3.21
CA HIS A 98 -11.48 20.02 -3.07
C HIS A 98 -12.19 20.36 -4.38
N GLN A 99 -11.47 20.34 -5.51
CA GLN A 99 -12.03 20.61 -6.83
C GLN A 99 -12.94 19.48 -7.36
N HIS A 100 -12.81 18.27 -6.78
CA HIS A 100 -13.50 17.06 -7.26
C HIS A 100 -14.56 16.54 -6.28
N GLN A 101 -15.17 17.45 -5.50
CA GLN A 101 -16.30 17.15 -4.60
C GLN A 101 -15.99 16.00 -3.61
N CYS A 102 -14.76 15.95 -3.10
CA CYS A 102 -14.37 14.98 -2.10
C CYS A 102 -15.02 15.29 -0.75
N LEU A 103 -15.73 14.33 -0.17
CA LEU A 103 -16.26 14.42 1.18
C LEU A 103 -15.17 14.10 2.21
N TYR A 104 -14.44 13.01 2.00
CA TYR A 104 -13.22 12.67 2.74
C TYR A 104 -12.33 11.75 1.90
N VAL A 105 -11.04 11.76 2.22
CA VAL A 105 -10.05 10.87 1.64
C VAL A 105 -9.51 9.92 2.70
N LYS A 106 -9.29 8.67 2.31
CA LYS A 106 -8.61 7.68 3.11
C LYS A 106 -7.32 7.26 2.42
N LEU A 107 -6.22 7.41 3.13
CA LEU A 107 -4.91 6.92 2.72
C LEU A 107 -4.47 5.81 3.66
N ASP A 108 -3.88 4.78 3.10
CA ASP A 108 -3.38 3.62 3.85
C ASP A 108 -1.98 3.26 3.33
N PRO A 109 -1.00 4.18 3.50
CA PRO A 109 0.31 4.04 2.90
C PRO A 109 1.02 2.75 3.30
N TYR A 110 1.73 2.15 2.34
CA TYR A 110 2.56 0.97 2.58
C TYR A 110 4.00 1.40 2.85
N TRP A 111 4.30 1.71 4.11
CA TRP A 111 5.66 2.00 4.56
C TRP A 111 5.92 1.41 5.94
N LEU A 112 7.18 1.25 6.29
CA LEU A 112 7.58 0.72 7.59
C LEU A 112 7.60 1.84 8.65
N TYR A 113 6.73 1.73 9.66
CA TYR A 113 6.76 2.60 10.82
C TYR A 113 7.85 2.19 11.82
N GLN A 114 7.93 0.89 12.10
CA GLN A 114 8.94 0.29 12.98
C GLN A 114 9.07 -1.20 12.70
N VAL A 115 10.28 -1.73 12.79
CA VAL A 115 10.56 -3.15 12.63
C VAL A 115 10.85 -3.77 14.00
N TYR A 116 10.38 -4.99 14.19
CA TYR A 116 10.56 -5.77 15.42
C TYR A 116 11.17 -7.15 15.10
N ASP A 117 11.92 -7.69 16.04
CA ASP A 117 12.32 -9.10 15.98
C ASP A 117 11.16 -10.05 16.34
N LYS A 118 11.45 -11.37 16.34
CA LYS A 118 10.48 -12.42 16.68
C LYS A 118 9.99 -12.37 18.14
N ASP A 119 10.71 -11.70 19.03
CA ASP A 119 10.41 -11.55 20.45
C ASP A 119 9.80 -10.17 20.76
N ILE A 120 9.43 -9.43 19.70
CA ILE A 120 8.80 -8.09 19.76
C ILE A 120 9.74 -7.01 20.31
N ASN A 121 11.05 -7.19 20.24
CA ASN A 121 12.00 -6.12 20.52
C ASN A 121 12.15 -5.22 19.29
N PRO A 122 12.16 -3.89 19.45
CA PRO A 122 12.31 -2.97 18.33
C PRO A 122 13.72 -3.06 17.73
N LEU A 123 13.78 -3.22 16.41
CA LEU A 123 15.03 -3.21 15.62
C LEU A 123 15.31 -1.86 14.99
N THR A 124 14.30 -1.00 14.85
CA THR A 124 14.42 0.34 14.30
C THR A 124 13.74 1.38 15.18
N GLU A 125 14.12 2.64 15.02
CA GLU A 125 13.38 3.77 15.58
C GLU A 125 12.00 3.90 14.92
N LYS A 126 11.10 4.63 15.60
CA LYS A 126 9.75 4.95 15.08
C LYS A 126 9.83 6.03 14.01
N ASN A 127 9.09 5.89 12.95
CA ASN A 127 8.97 6.93 11.93
C ASN A 127 7.88 7.95 12.28
N ASP A 128 8.04 8.60 13.42
CA ASP A 128 7.10 9.63 13.91
C ASP A 128 7.10 10.90 13.03
N ALA A 129 8.22 11.21 12.38
CA ALA A 129 8.31 12.35 11.48
C ALA A 129 7.28 12.29 10.36
N LEU A 130 7.14 11.13 9.72
CA LEU A 130 6.17 10.92 8.66
C LEU A 130 4.73 10.97 9.17
N VAL A 131 4.43 10.35 10.32
CA VAL A 131 3.09 10.44 10.96
C VAL A 131 2.74 11.88 11.27
N ASN A 132 3.69 12.66 11.82
CA ASN A 132 3.48 14.05 12.15
C ASN A 132 3.27 14.91 10.89
N LEU A 133 3.97 14.61 9.79
CA LEU A 133 3.77 15.29 8.51
C LEU A 133 2.35 15.10 7.99
N PHE A 134 1.81 13.85 7.98
CA PHE A 134 0.42 13.62 7.61
C PHE A 134 -0.55 14.39 8.51
N LYS A 135 -0.33 14.39 9.83
CA LYS A 135 -1.15 15.16 10.77
C LYS A 135 -1.11 16.67 10.52
N SER A 136 0.03 17.23 10.13
CA SER A 136 0.14 18.67 9.80
C SER A 136 -0.67 19.07 8.57
N HIS A 137 -1.00 18.10 7.69
CA HIS A 137 -1.93 18.26 6.58
C HIS A 137 -3.39 17.93 6.94
N GLY A 138 -3.73 17.79 8.21
CA GLY A 138 -5.10 17.55 8.67
C GLY A 138 -5.57 16.11 8.62
N TYR A 139 -4.67 15.14 8.43
CA TYR A 139 -5.02 13.72 8.48
C TYR A 139 -5.08 13.21 9.92
N ASP A 140 -6.17 12.51 10.24
CA ASP A 140 -6.31 11.79 11.49
C ASP A 140 -5.67 10.40 11.40
N HIS A 141 -4.72 10.12 12.30
CA HIS A 141 -4.08 8.81 12.38
C HIS A 141 -4.86 7.89 13.33
N HIS A 142 -5.40 6.79 12.80
CA HIS A 142 -6.25 5.86 13.56
C HIS A 142 -5.46 4.86 14.44
N GLY A 143 -4.17 5.10 14.67
CA GLY A 143 -3.31 4.26 15.52
C GLY A 143 -2.85 2.96 14.85
N PHE A 144 -2.06 2.19 15.59
CA PHE A 144 -1.52 0.88 15.17
C PHE A 144 -2.23 -0.25 15.92
N THR A 145 -3.52 -0.45 15.64
CA THR A 145 -4.33 -1.51 16.25
C THR A 145 -3.85 -2.89 15.82
N THR A 146 -3.90 -3.87 16.73
CA THR A 146 -3.55 -5.27 16.47
C THR A 146 -4.74 -6.14 16.14
N GLN A 147 -5.96 -5.62 16.31
CA GLN A 147 -7.20 -6.35 16.02
C GLN A 147 -7.62 -6.17 14.55
N TYR A 148 -8.42 -7.12 14.05
CA TYR A 148 -9.07 -6.99 12.77
C TYR A 148 -10.01 -5.78 12.78
N ASP A 149 -9.87 -4.94 11.78
CA ASP A 149 -10.70 -3.78 11.52
C ASP A 149 -11.17 -3.85 10.07
N SER A 150 -12.49 -3.97 9.86
CA SER A 150 -13.05 -4.04 8.51
C SER A 150 -12.90 -2.73 7.72
N SER A 151 -12.59 -1.64 8.42
CA SER A 151 -12.43 -0.31 7.81
C SER A 151 -11.01 -0.01 7.34
N SER A 152 -10.02 -0.82 7.72
CA SER A 152 -8.60 -0.56 7.40
C SER A 152 -7.82 -1.85 7.13
N GLN A 153 -6.71 -1.70 6.42
CA GLN A 153 -5.79 -2.83 6.19
C GLN A 153 -5.03 -3.18 7.46
N VAL A 154 -4.52 -4.43 7.51
CA VAL A 154 -3.68 -4.90 8.61
C VAL A 154 -2.45 -4.00 8.77
N ARG A 155 -2.15 -3.60 10.00
CA ARG A 155 -1.04 -2.71 10.35
C ARG A 155 0.20 -3.46 10.83
N TRP A 156 0.02 -4.70 11.24
CA TRP A 156 1.11 -5.57 11.69
C TRP A 156 1.25 -6.73 10.72
N MET A 157 2.47 -6.95 10.25
CA MET A 157 2.76 -8.03 9.32
C MET A 157 3.98 -8.81 9.80
N GLY A 158 3.87 -10.14 9.77
CA GLY A 158 5.02 -11.02 9.86
C GLY A 158 5.66 -11.14 8.48
N VAL A 159 6.95 -10.85 8.39
CA VAL A 159 7.71 -10.95 7.14
C VAL A 159 8.66 -12.14 7.23
N LEU A 160 8.69 -12.95 6.18
CA LEU A 160 9.66 -14.02 5.99
C LEU A 160 10.54 -13.66 4.79
N ASP A 161 11.81 -13.36 5.06
CA ASP A 161 12.78 -13.14 4.00
C ASP A 161 13.08 -14.45 3.28
N LEU A 162 12.97 -14.42 1.94
CA LEU A 162 13.21 -15.57 1.06
C LEU A 162 14.54 -15.47 0.32
N GLU A 163 15.28 -14.38 0.44
CA GLU A 163 16.55 -14.20 -0.26
C GLU A 163 17.56 -15.29 0.16
N GLY A 164 18.17 -15.93 -0.83
CA GLY A 164 19.12 -17.02 -0.62
C GLY A 164 18.53 -18.31 -0.05
N LYS A 165 17.21 -18.40 0.16
CA LYS A 165 16.55 -19.60 0.71
C LYS A 165 15.97 -20.48 -0.38
N THR A 166 16.08 -21.78 -0.19
CA THR A 166 15.44 -22.81 -1.00
C THR A 166 14.18 -23.33 -0.30
N PRO A 167 13.21 -23.93 -1.02
CA PRO A 167 12.07 -24.61 -0.39
C PRO A 167 12.49 -25.63 0.67
N THR A 168 13.60 -26.32 0.44
CA THR A 168 14.14 -27.32 1.37
C THR A 168 14.70 -26.67 2.65
N SER A 169 15.45 -25.56 2.54
CA SER A 169 15.97 -24.85 3.71
C SER A 169 14.86 -24.23 4.53
N LEU A 170 13.88 -23.56 3.88
CA LEU A 170 12.69 -23.00 4.53
C LEU A 170 11.90 -24.06 5.30
N ARG A 171 11.70 -25.24 4.67
CA ARG A 171 10.98 -26.34 5.30
C ARG A 171 11.69 -26.87 6.55
N LYS A 172 13.03 -26.83 6.61
CA LYS A 172 13.79 -27.22 7.82
C LYS A 172 13.53 -26.26 8.97
N GLU A 173 13.39 -24.97 8.70
CA GLU A 173 13.15 -23.91 9.70
C GLU A 173 11.72 -23.95 10.28
N PHE A 174 10.74 -24.55 9.59
CA PHE A 174 9.37 -24.63 10.07
C PHE A 174 9.22 -25.56 11.27
N ASP A 175 8.33 -25.18 12.18
CA ASP A 175 7.91 -26.04 13.29
C ASP A 175 7.18 -27.32 12.80
N SER A 176 7.02 -28.27 13.69
CA SER A 176 6.41 -29.57 13.37
C SER A 176 4.94 -29.45 12.96
N GLN A 177 4.19 -28.49 13.51
CA GLN A 177 2.80 -28.25 13.19
C GLN A 177 2.66 -27.73 11.75
N ARG A 178 3.50 -26.76 11.37
CA ARG A 178 3.52 -26.19 10.01
C ARG A 178 3.90 -27.22 8.97
N LYS A 179 4.95 -28.05 9.25
CA LYS A 179 5.36 -29.18 8.40
C LYS A 179 4.20 -30.16 8.18
N ARG A 180 3.44 -30.49 9.23
CA ARG A 180 2.29 -31.39 9.17
C ARG A 180 1.16 -30.80 8.31
N ASN A 181 0.88 -29.52 8.46
CA ASN A 181 -0.17 -28.84 7.68
C ASN A 181 0.18 -28.79 6.19
N ILE A 182 1.43 -28.50 5.82
CA ILE A 182 1.91 -28.54 4.44
C ILE A 182 1.71 -29.96 3.86
N ASN A 183 2.17 -31.00 4.56
CA ASN A 183 2.00 -32.38 4.11
C ASN A 183 0.55 -32.81 3.94
N LYS A 184 -0.36 -32.24 4.75
CA LYS A 184 -1.79 -32.49 4.65
C LYS A 184 -2.40 -31.78 3.43
N ALA A 185 -1.95 -30.57 3.13
CA ALA A 185 -2.38 -29.81 1.97
C ALA A 185 -1.93 -30.49 0.67
N ASP A 186 -0.66 -30.89 0.57
CA ASP A 186 -0.10 -31.60 -0.58
C ASP A 186 -0.89 -32.87 -0.90
N ARG A 187 -1.20 -33.67 0.13
CA ARG A 187 -2.03 -34.89 -0.06
C ARG A 187 -3.46 -34.60 -0.50
N LYS A 188 -4.05 -33.47 -0.10
CA LYS A 188 -5.41 -33.09 -0.53
C LYS A 188 -5.43 -32.58 -1.96
N SER A 189 -4.44 -31.75 -2.36
CA SER A 189 -4.36 -31.22 -3.72
C SER A 189 -4.10 -32.31 -4.75
N THR A 190 -3.30 -33.33 -4.42
CA THR A 190 -3.08 -34.49 -5.28
C THR A 190 -4.37 -35.31 -5.53
N ARG A 191 -5.31 -35.31 -4.56
CA ARG A 191 -6.61 -36.01 -4.73
C ARG A 191 -7.64 -35.24 -5.55
N LEU A 192 -7.48 -33.91 -5.68
CA LEU A 192 -8.39 -33.07 -6.47
C LEU A 192 -7.98 -33.02 -7.95
N ASN A 193 -6.76 -33.41 -8.28
CA ASN A 193 -6.20 -33.40 -9.65
C ASN A 193 -6.08 -34.81 -10.26
N SER A 194 -6.61 -35.83 -9.59
CA SER A 194 -6.74 -37.21 -10.06
C SER A 194 -8.21 -37.62 -10.24
#